data_4399f083e142f3ba9c14cde44a793a6d
#
_entry.id   4399f083e142f3ba9c14cde44a793a6d
#
_cell.length_a   1.000
_cell.length_b   1.000
_cell.length_c   1.000
_cell.angle_alpha   90.00
_cell.angle_beta   90.00
_cell.angle_gamma   90.00
#
_symmetry.space_group_name_H-M   'P 1'
#
loop_
_entity.id
_entity.type
_entity.pdbx_description
1 polymer ?
#
loop_
_entity_poly.entity_id
_entity_poly.type
_entity_poly.pdbx_seq_one_letter_code
_entity_poly.pdbx_strand_id
1 'polypeptide(L)'
;MIKKLTSLMFLLSATCAWAVNSPINGLVQANCSIYTTTGGQYGNPSPWKLSTASADGGVDAIIRVDIAAADYYYTKFTHPNSFSSAPSLTDGVTWTGSTVVSSHSVAGMSAYEAAKVVVSNTTKYTMTLAGSTWFKVASTASYGSADNTALPAGNYTAMIVAECIAK
;
A
#
# COMPACT_ATOMS: atom_id res chain seq x y z
N MET A 1 72.11 -56.67 42.04
CA MET A 1 71.32 -56.41 40.81
C MET A 1 70.13 -55.48 41.16
N ILE A 2 70.28 -54.19 40.89
CA ILE A 2 69.25 -53.21 41.22
C ILE A 2 68.54 -52.81 39.92
N LYS A 3 67.24 -53.21 39.77
CA LYS A 3 66.44 -52.81 38.63
C LYS A 3 65.86 -51.38 38.85
N LYS A 4 66.32 -50.48 38.07
CA LYS A 4 65.71 -49.07 38.01
C LYS A 4 64.38 -49.11 37.30
N LEU A 5 63.32 -48.75 38.02
CA LEU A 5 61.97 -48.58 37.48
C LEU A 5 61.87 -47.12 37.03
N THR A 6 61.83 -46.87 35.72
CA THR A 6 61.65 -45.55 35.13
C THR A 6 60.15 -45.30 35.03
N SER A 7 59.59 -44.40 35.86
CA SER A 7 58.23 -43.96 35.82
C SER A 7 58.08 -42.91 34.70
N LEU A 8 57.34 -43.24 33.66
CA LEU A 8 57.02 -42.35 32.55
C LEU A 8 55.75 -41.54 32.91
N MET A 9 55.95 -40.29 33.26
CA MET A 9 54.89 -39.37 33.64
C MET A 9 54.28 -38.79 32.36
N PHE A 10 53.07 -39.25 31.95
CA PHE A 10 52.30 -38.69 30.85
C PHE A 10 51.67 -37.36 31.31
N LEU A 11 52.19 -36.22 30.82
CA LEU A 11 51.51 -34.94 30.95
C LEU A 11 50.32 -34.92 29.98
N LEU A 12 49.09 -35.04 30.49
CA LEU A 12 47.89 -34.68 29.78
C LEU A 12 47.83 -33.16 29.67
N SER A 13 48.20 -32.62 28.51
CA SER A 13 47.92 -31.22 28.16
C SER A 13 46.40 -31.07 27.87
N ALA A 14 45.67 -30.52 28.83
CA ALA A 14 44.28 -30.11 28.61
C ALA A 14 44.26 -28.94 27.62
N THR A 15 43.87 -29.21 26.39
CA THR A 15 43.57 -28.14 25.41
C THR A 15 42.27 -27.45 25.79
N CYS A 16 42.35 -26.26 26.38
CA CYS A 16 41.18 -25.40 26.56
C CYS A 16 40.64 -25.01 25.19
N ALA A 17 39.50 -25.58 24.84
CA ALA A 17 38.73 -25.10 23.70
C ALA A 17 38.11 -23.76 24.06
N TRP A 18 38.58 -22.68 23.44
CA TRP A 18 37.98 -21.35 23.57
C TRP A 18 36.78 -21.28 22.63
N ALA A 19 35.59 -21.17 23.18
CA ALA A 19 34.40 -20.83 22.39
C ALA A 19 34.39 -19.33 22.13
N VAL A 20 34.37 -18.95 20.88
CA VAL A 20 34.24 -17.51 20.44
C VAL A 20 32.84 -17.30 19.97
N ASN A 21 32.12 -16.40 20.61
CA ASN A 21 30.82 -15.93 20.14
C ASN A 21 31.05 -14.84 19.07
N SER A 22 30.66 -15.13 17.84
CA SER A 22 30.68 -14.16 16.74
C SER A 22 29.28 -13.60 16.51
N PRO A 23 29.00 -12.32 16.76
CA PRO A 23 27.70 -11.72 16.50
C PRO A 23 27.46 -11.64 15.00
N ILE A 24 26.29 -12.03 14.56
CA ILE A 24 25.79 -11.80 13.20
C ILE A 24 24.83 -10.63 13.28
N ASN A 25 25.22 -9.50 12.69
CA ASN A 25 24.40 -8.29 12.65
C ASN A 25 23.65 -8.24 11.33
N GLY A 26 22.34 -8.00 11.39
CA GLY A 26 21.50 -7.76 10.23
C GLY A 26 20.69 -6.47 10.42
N LEU A 27 20.56 -5.69 9.37
CA LEU A 27 19.70 -4.51 9.33
C LEU A 27 18.56 -4.80 8.36
N VAL A 28 17.31 -4.78 8.84
CA VAL A 28 16.12 -4.75 8.00
C VAL A 28 15.64 -3.31 7.92
N GLN A 29 15.74 -2.71 6.74
CA GLN A 29 15.20 -1.37 6.52
C GLN A 29 13.68 -1.48 6.37
N ALA A 30 12.94 -0.71 7.16
CA ALA A 30 11.54 -0.47 6.94
C ALA A 30 11.39 0.32 5.63
N ASN A 31 10.69 -0.24 4.65
CA ASN A 31 10.49 0.39 3.36
C ASN A 31 9.03 0.18 2.91
N CYS A 32 8.44 1.26 2.40
CA CYS A 32 7.14 1.25 1.76
C CYS A 32 7.26 1.96 0.42
N SER A 33 6.89 1.28 -0.65
CA SER A 33 6.92 1.82 -2.01
C SER A 33 5.52 1.79 -2.62
N ILE A 34 5.15 2.87 -3.32
CA ILE A 34 3.85 3.02 -3.96
C ILE A 34 4.05 3.20 -5.45
N TYR A 35 3.29 2.46 -6.25
CA TYR A 35 3.33 2.49 -7.71
C TYR A 35 1.93 2.58 -8.29
N THR A 36 1.74 3.42 -9.29
CA THR A 36 0.53 3.37 -10.12
C THR A 36 0.71 2.28 -11.17
N THR A 37 -0.06 1.20 -11.06
CA THR A 37 -0.05 0.08 -12.02
C THR A 37 -0.96 0.38 -13.19
N THR A 38 -2.13 1.00 -12.94
CA THR A 38 -3.08 1.43 -13.96
C THR A 38 -3.57 2.81 -13.58
N GLY A 39 -3.47 3.77 -14.51
CA GLY A 39 -4.06 5.10 -14.35
C GLY A 39 -5.59 5.02 -14.42
N GLY A 40 -6.27 5.78 -13.57
CA GLY A 40 -7.73 5.91 -13.64
C GLY A 40 -8.15 6.73 -14.89
N GLN A 41 -9.32 6.40 -15.44
CA GLN A 41 -9.94 7.14 -16.54
C GLN A 41 -11.42 7.32 -16.25
N TYR A 42 -11.93 8.54 -16.45
CA TYR A 42 -13.36 8.81 -16.33
C TYR A 42 -14.09 8.39 -17.59
N GLY A 43 -15.18 7.63 -17.42
CA GLY A 43 -16.26 7.53 -18.36
C GLY A 43 -17.31 8.63 -18.07
N ASN A 44 -18.15 8.93 -19.05
CA ASN A 44 -19.25 9.89 -18.94
C ASN A 44 -20.58 9.16 -19.20
N PRO A 45 -21.15 8.48 -18.18
CA PRO A 45 -22.39 7.71 -18.35
C PRO A 45 -23.63 8.60 -18.50
N SER A 46 -23.55 9.87 -18.12
CA SER A 46 -24.61 10.87 -18.28
C SER A 46 -24.02 12.28 -18.37
N PRO A 47 -24.76 13.24 -18.92
CA PRO A 47 -24.23 14.59 -19.13
C PRO A 47 -23.65 15.28 -17.88
N TRP A 48 -24.09 14.90 -16.71
CA TRP A 48 -23.73 15.49 -15.43
C TRP A 48 -22.80 14.63 -14.57
N LYS A 49 -22.37 13.45 -15.04
CA LYS A 49 -21.60 12.50 -14.23
C LYS A 49 -20.33 12.03 -14.92
N LEU A 50 -19.23 12.03 -14.18
CA LEU A 50 -17.98 11.35 -14.53
C LEU A 50 -17.73 10.23 -13.50
N SER A 51 -17.33 9.05 -13.98
CA SER A 51 -17.11 7.88 -13.10
C SER A 51 -15.97 7.03 -13.65
N THR A 52 -15.12 6.51 -12.75
CA THR A 52 -14.08 5.56 -13.15
C THR A 52 -14.61 4.12 -13.24
N ALA A 53 -15.84 3.84 -12.80
CA ALA A 53 -16.41 2.51 -12.85
C ALA A 53 -16.50 1.98 -14.28
N SER A 54 -16.13 0.72 -14.51
CA SER A 54 -16.17 0.09 -15.83
C SER A 54 -17.58 0.02 -16.42
N ALA A 55 -18.60 -0.13 -15.59
CA ALA A 55 -20.00 -0.09 -16.01
C ALA A 55 -20.41 1.28 -16.59
N ASP A 56 -19.71 2.34 -16.21
CA ASP A 56 -19.89 3.71 -16.67
C ASP A 56 -18.93 4.08 -17.83
N GLY A 57 -18.24 3.10 -18.39
CA GLY A 57 -17.23 3.30 -19.44
C GLY A 57 -15.90 3.88 -18.96
N GLY A 58 -15.67 3.90 -17.65
CA GLY A 58 -14.44 4.36 -17.02
C GLY A 58 -13.43 3.23 -16.75
N VAL A 59 -12.31 3.59 -16.15
CA VAL A 59 -11.27 2.68 -15.66
C VAL A 59 -10.87 3.09 -14.25
N ASP A 60 -11.02 2.18 -13.28
CA ASP A 60 -10.54 2.43 -11.92
C ASP A 60 -9.02 2.44 -11.87
N ALA A 61 -8.44 3.31 -11.07
CA ALA A 61 -7.01 3.32 -10.84
C ALA A 61 -6.59 2.09 -10.04
N ILE A 62 -5.47 1.47 -10.41
CA ILE A 62 -4.84 0.39 -9.64
C ILE A 62 -3.51 0.90 -9.08
N ILE A 63 -3.41 0.93 -7.77
CA ILE A 63 -2.23 1.36 -7.02
C ILE A 63 -1.67 0.16 -6.27
N ARG A 64 -0.39 -0.14 -6.52
CA ARG A 64 0.35 -1.17 -5.81
C ARG A 64 1.14 -0.56 -4.67
N VAL A 65 1.07 -1.21 -3.52
CA VAL A 65 1.86 -0.87 -2.34
C VAL A 65 2.71 -2.07 -1.95
N ASP A 66 4.02 -1.86 -1.86
CA ASP A 66 5.00 -2.86 -1.44
C ASP A 66 5.52 -2.54 -0.06
N ILE A 67 5.37 -3.47 0.87
CA ILE A 67 5.81 -3.35 2.26
C ILE A 67 6.93 -4.36 2.52
N ALA A 68 8.12 -3.87 2.86
CA ALA A 68 9.25 -4.73 3.20
C ALA A 68 9.22 -5.22 4.67
N ALA A 69 8.72 -4.39 5.59
CA ALA A 69 8.62 -4.72 7.02
C ALA A 69 7.16 -4.71 7.48
N ALA A 70 6.69 -5.86 7.98
CA ALA A 70 5.34 -6.02 8.50
C ALA A 70 5.08 -5.07 9.69
N ASP A 71 3.85 -4.59 9.80
CA ASP A 71 3.30 -3.82 10.91
C ASP A 71 3.95 -2.44 11.18
N TYR A 72 4.72 -1.92 10.21
CA TYR A 72 5.41 -0.63 10.32
C TYR A 72 4.63 0.54 9.76
N TYR A 73 3.66 0.29 8.84
CA TYR A 73 3.01 1.33 8.07
C TYR A 73 1.49 1.24 8.09
N TYR A 74 0.89 2.40 7.92
CA TYR A 74 -0.46 2.55 7.36
C TYR A 74 -0.33 2.98 5.90
N THR A 75 -1.23 2.48 5.05
CA THR A 75 -1.44 3.05 3.72
C THR A 75 -2.74 3.84 3.73
N LYS A 76 -2.67 5.11 3.32
CA LYS A 76 -3.82 6.02 3.27
C LYS A 76 -4.08 6.44 1.83
N PHE A 77 -5.32 6.31 1.40
CA PHE A 77 -5.81 6.79 0.12
C PHE A 77 -6.76 7.95 0.36
N THR A 78 -6.47 9.10 -0.23
CA THR A 78 -7.36 10.26 -0.23
C THR A 78 -7.98 10.38 -1.62
N HIS A 79 -9.32 10.28 -1.66
CA HIS A 79 -10.09 10.41 -2.90
C HIS A 79 -10.21 11.87 -3.31
N PRO A 80 -10.43 12.18 -4.60
CA PRO A 80 -10.63 13.53 -5.06
C PRO A 80 -11.84 14.20 -4.38
N ASN A 81 -11.72 15.48 -4.14
CA ASN A 81 -12.81 16.37 -3.72
C ASN A 81 -12.91 17.61 -4.62
N SER A 82 -12.06 17.68 -5.62
CA SER A 82 -12.07 18.71 -6.67
C SER A 82 -11.36 18.19 -7.91
N PHE A 83 -11.62 18.81 -9.05
CA PHE A 83 -10.77 18.63 -10.23
C PHE A 83 -9.46 19.40 -10.07
N SER A 84 -8.35 18.79 -10.44
CA SER A 84 -7.05 19.47 -10.59
C SER A 84 -7.00 20.27 -11.91
N SER A 85 -7.79 19.87 -12.90
CA SER A 85 -8.00 20.59 -14.15
C SER A 85 -9.40 20.28 -14.66
N ALA A 86 -10.14 21.33 -15.04
CA ALA A 86 -11.47 21.26 -15.63
C ALA A 86 -11.79 22.56 -16.37
N PRO A 87 -12.78 22.57 -17.28
CA PRO A 87 -13.41 23.81 -17.74
C PRO A 87 -14.05 24.58 -16.58
N SER A 88 -14.40 25.84 -16.79
CA SER A 88 -15.11 26.63 -15.78
C SER A 88 -16.47 26.00 -15.44
N LEU A 89 -16.67 25.71 -14.17
CA LEU A 89 -17.89 25.13 -13.61
C LEU A 89 -18.65 26.24 -12.89
N THR A 90 -19.94 26.31 -13.09
CA THR A 90 -20.84 27.30 -12.46
C THR A 90 -21.58 26.71 -11.27
N ASP A 91 -21.69 25.38 -11.21
CA ASP A 91 -22.34 24.62 -10.11
C ASP A 91 -21.36 23.78 -9.32
N GLY A 92 -21.83 23.32 -8.15
CA GLY A 92 -21.03 22.46 -7.28
C GLY A 92 -20.86 21.06 -7.84
N VAL A 93 -19.76 20.41 -7.47
CA VAL A 93 -19.47 19.00 -7.77
C VAL A 93 -19.52 18.18 -6.49
N THR A 94 -20.35 17.17 -6.49
CA THR A 94 -20.40 16.17 -5.41
C THR A 94 -19.47 15.01 -5.76
N TRP A 95 -18.61 14.65 -4.81
CA TRP A 95 -17.60 13.61 -4.97
C TRP A 95 -17.92 12.37 -4.15
N THR A 96 -17.74 11.21 -4.74
CA THR A 96 -17.69 9.94 -4.01
C THR A 96 -16.48 9.15 -4.47
N GLY A 97 -15.89 8.40 -3.56
CA GLY A 97 -14.74 7.57 -3.85
C GLY A 97 -14.72 6.33 -2.97
N SER A 98 -14.06 5.29 -3.45
CA SER A 98 -13.85 4.07 -2.69
C SER A 98 -12.50 3.45 -3.01
N THR A 99 -11.91 2.77 -2.03
CA THR A 99 -10.72 1.95 -2.21
C THR A 99 -11.02 0.55 -1.71
N VAL A 100 -10.65 -0.45 -2.52
CA VAL A 100 -10.80 -1.87 -2.16
C VAL A 100 -9.52 -2.63 -2.52
N VAL A 101 -9.21 -3.68 -1.75
CA VAL A 101 -8.13 -4.60 -2.10
C VAL A 101 -8.55 -5.40 -3.33
N SER A 102 -7.79 -5.31 -4.42
CA SER A 102 -8.09 -6.02 -5.68
C SER A 102 -7.24 -7.27 -5.86
N SER A 103 -6.01 -7.28 -5.33
CA SER A 103 -5.09 -8.42 -5.37
C SER A 103 -4.03 -8.29 -4.28
N HIS A 104 -3.37 -9.39 -3.96
CA HIS A 104 -2.32 -9.42 -2.93
C HIS A 104 -1.36 -10.59 -3.17
N SER A 105 -0.11 -10.43 -2.71
CA SER A 105 0.93 -11.48 -2.83
C SER A 105 0.87 -12.52 -1.71
N VAL A 106 0.25 -12.20 -0.58
CA VAL A 106 0.13 -13.07 0.61
C VAL A 106 -1.34 -13.21 0.98
N ALA A 107 -1.84 -14.44 1.10
CA ALA A 107 -3.27 -14.74 1.32
C ALA A 107 -3.89 -14.01 2.54
N GLY A 108 -3.13 -13.85 3.63
CA GLY A 108 -3.58 -13.12 4.83
C GLY A 108 -3.89 -11.64 4.62
N MET A 109 -3.40 -11.02 3.54
CA MET A 109 -3.68 -9.62 3.20
C MET A 109 -5.13 -9.39 2.74
N SER A 110 -5.87 -10.46 2.43
CA SER A 110 -7.32 -10.38 2.15
C SER A 110 -8.10 -9.77 3.32
N ALA A 111 -7.60 -9.94 4.56
CA ALA A 111 -8.21 -9.37 5.77
C ALA A 111 -8.15 -7.83 5.82
N TYR A 112 -7.29 -7.18 5.04
CA TYR A 112 -7.20 -5.72 4.98
C TYR A 112 -8.53 -5.07 4.60
N GLU A 113 -9.28 -5.70 3.71
CA GLU A 113 -10.57 -5.16 3.27
C GLU A 113 -11.59 -5.05 4.43
N ALA A 114 -11.64 -6.05 5.30
CA ALA A 114 -12.52 -6.05 6.48
C ALA A 114 -12.03 -5.10 7.60
N ALA A 115 -10.72 -4.86 7.67
CA ALA A 115 -10.09 -4.06 8.73
C ALA A 115 -9.85 -2.58 8.33
N LYS A 116 -10.26 -2.17 7.11
CA LYS A 116 -10.05 -0.79 6.66
C LYS A 116 -10.87 0.21 7.45
N VAL A 117 -10.33 1.40 7.60
CA VAL A 117 -11.01 2.53 8.23
C VAL A 117 -11.33 3.57 7.16
N VAL A 118 -12.60 3.93 7.04
CA VAL A 118 -13.08 4.95 6.09
C VAL A 118 -13.56 6.15 6.88
N VAL A 119 -12.97 7.32 6.60
CA VAL A 119 -13.35 8.59 7.21
C VAL A 119 -13.46 9.64 6.11
N SER A 120 -14.66 10.16 5.88
CA SER A 120 -14.91 11.14 4.82
C SER A 120 -14.43 10.62 3.47
N ASN A 121 -13.55 11.36 2.77
CA ASN A 121 -12.97 10.99 1.47
C ASN A 121 -11.67 10.17 1.59
N THR A 122 -11.40 9.57 2.75
CA THR A 122 -10.13 8.87 3.03
C THR A 122 -10.38 7.42 3.41
N THR A 123 -9.58 6.51 2.85
CA THR A 123 -9.54 5.09 3.24
C THR A 123 -8.14 4.75 3.74
N LYS A 124 -8.06 4.15 4.94
CA LYS A 124 -6.80 3.78 5.59
C LYS A 124 -6.74 2.28 5.84
N TYR A 125 -5.62 1.68 5.53
CA TYR A 125 -5.31 0.26 5.78
C TYR A 125 -4.11 0.13 6.70
N THR A 126 -4.19 -0.78 7.68
CA THR A 126 -3.04 -1.15 8.52
C THR A 126 -2.28 -2.28 7.84
N MET A 127 -1.02 -2.03 7.48
CA MET A 127 -0.20 -2.99 6.73
C MET A 127 0.51 -3.92 7.71
N THR A 128 -0.15 -5.02 8.09
CA THR A 128 0.34 -5.99 9.10
C THR A 128 1.25 -7.07 8.55
N LEU A 129 1.37 -7.20 7.22
CA LEU A 129 2.18 -8.22 6.55
C LEU A 129 3.14 -7.58 5.55
N ALA A 130 4.32 -8.15 5.41
CA ALA A 130 5.25 -7.82 4.34
C ALA A 130 4.78 -8.43 3.01
N GLY A 131 4.97 -7.73 1.91
CA GLY A 131 4.57 -8.13 0.57
C GLY A 131 3.89 -7.03 -0.22
N SER A 132 3.24 -7.41 -1.32
CA SER A 132 2.59 -6.49 -2.25
C SER A 132 1.07 -6.59 -2.15
N THR A 133 0.40 -5.45 -2.14
CA THR A 133 -1.06 -5.34 -2.19
C THR A 133 -1.45 -4.36 -3.29
N TRP A 134 -2.40 -4.75 -4.13
CA TRP A 134 -2.98 -3.89 -5.16
C TRP A 134 -4.33 -3.38 -4.70
N PHE A 135 -4.50 -2.08 -4.77
CA PHE A 135 -5.71 -1.39 -4.39
C PHE A 135 -6.39 -0.83 -5.64
N LYS A 136 -7.65 -1.16 -5.81
CA LYS A 136 -8.50 -0.55 -6.81
C LYS A 136 -9.17 0.68 -6.20
N VAL A 137 -8.97 1.83 -6.83
CA VAL A 137 -9.48 3.12 -6.36
C VAL A 137 -10.46 3.68 -7.37
N ALA A 138 -11.72 3.77 -6.97
CA ALA A 138 -12.81 4.33 -7.75
C ALA A 138 -13.07 5.78 -7.35
N SER A 139 -13.54 6.58 -8.31
CA SER A 139 -13.95 7.96 -8.08
C SER A 139 -15.13 8.31 -8.99
N THR A 140 -16.10 9.05 -8.44
CA THR A 140 -17.23 9.60 -9.18
C THR A 140 -17.37 11.07 -8.82
N ALA A 141 -17.57 11.91 -9.85
CA ALA A 141 -17.89 13.32 -9.75
C ALA A 141 -19.28 13.56 -10.36
N SER A 142 -20.19 14.11 -9.57
CA SER A 142 -21.54 14.47 -10.01
C SER A 142 -21.70 15.98 -9.97
N TYR A 143 -22.05 16.59 -11.11
CA TYR A 143 -22.13 18.03 -11.30
C TYR A 143 -23.56 18.52 -11.16
N GLY A 144 -23.76 19.53 -10.32
CA GLY A 144 -25.06 20.16 -10.11
C GLY A 144 -26.15 19.21 -9.59
N SER A 145 -27.40 19.51 -9.90
CA SER A 145 -28.54 18.64 -9.63
C SER A 145 -28.98 17.93 -10.92
N ALA A 146 -29.11 16.63 -10.85
CA ALA A 146 -29.13 15.60 -11.90
C ALA A 146 -29.85 15.91 -13.23
N ASP A 147 -30.91 16.70 -13.26
CA ASP A 147 -31.78 16.72 -14.43
C ASP A 147 -31.63 17.97 -15.36
N ASN A 148 -30.92 18.99 -14.91
CA ASN A 148 -30.82 20.27 -15.63
C ASN A 148 -29.40 20.79 -15.85
N THR A 149 -28.37 20.01 -15.46
CA THR A 149 -26.98 20.45 -15.58
C THR A 149 -26.19 19.48 -16.44
N ALA A 150 -25.33 20.02 -17.29
CA ALA A 150 -24.38 19.23 -18.07
C ALA A 150 -22.96 19.74 -17.80
N LEU A 151 -22.02 18.82 -17.67
CA LEU A 151 -20.61 19.16 -17.62
C LEU A 151 -20.21 19.90 -18.91
N PRO A 152 -19.57 21.06 -18.83
CA PRO A 152 -19.01 21.73 -19.98
C PRO A 152 -18.07 20.83 -20.78
N ALA A 153 -18.05 20.97 -22.10
CA ALA A 153 -17.13 20.23 -22.96
C ALA A 153 -15.67 20.57 -22.61
N GLY A 154 -14.83 19.56 -22.45
CA GLY A 154 -13.42 19.71 -22.15
C GLY A 154 -12.80 18.52 -21.42
N ASN A 155 -11.55 18.68 -21.01
CA ASN A 155 -10.80 17.65 -20.28
C ASN A 155 -10.97 17.85 -18.77
N TYR A 156 -11.17 16.74 -18.07
CA TYR A 156 -11.32 16.69 -16.62
C TYR A 156 -10.24 15.81 -16.02
N THR A 157 -9.51 16.35 -15.06
CA THR A 157 -8.48 15.61 -14.30
C THR A 157 -8.72 15.77 -12.82
N ALA A 158 -8.65 14.69 -12.06
CA ALA A 158 -8.67 14.70 -10.60
C ALA A 158 -7.54 13.82 -10.07
N MET A 159 -7.09 14.09 -8.85
CA MET A 159 -5.95 13.43 -8.25
C MET A 159 -6.38 12.55 -7.08
N ILE A 160 -5.92 11.29 -7.10
CA ILE A 160 -5.93 10.40 -5.96
C ILE A 160 -4.56 10.51 -5.29
N VAL A 161 -4.53 10.67 -3.97
CA VAL A 161 -3.30 10.68 -3.20
C VAL A 161 -3.18 9.38 -2.42
N ALA A 162 -2.08 8.65 -2.61
CA ALA A 162 -1.74 7.47 -1.85
C ALA A 162 -0.46 7.71 -1.04
N GLU A 163 -0.50 7.43 0.26
CA GLU A 163 0.59 7.72 1.20
C GLU A 163 0.90 6.50 2.05
N CYS A 164 2.20 6.26 2.30
CA CYS A 164 2.66 5.39 3.38
C CYS A 164 2.97 6.25 4.60
N ILE A 165 2.35 5.95 5.72
CA ILE A 165 2.52 6.67 6.97
C ILE A 165 3.10 5.69 7.99
N ALA A 166 4.27 5.99 8.54
CA ALA A 166 4.86 5.21 9.63
C ALA A 166 3.95 5.25 10.87
N LYS A 167 3.90 4.13 11.60
CA LYS A 167 3.19 4.03 12.88
C LYS A 167 3.93 4.70 14.02
#